data_8a06cc999cc138b3a7dcc2f29203d1c9
#
_entry.id   8a06cc999cc138b3a7dcc2f29203d1c9
#
_cell.length_a   1.000
_cell.length_b   1.000
_cell.length_c   1.000
_cell.angle_alpha   90.00
_cell.angle_beta   90.00
_cell.angle_gamma   90.00
#
_symmetry.space_group_name_H-M   'P 1'
#
loop_
_entity.id
_entity.type
_entity.pdbx_description
1 polymer ?
#
loop_
_entity_poly.entity_id
_entity_poly.type
_entity_poly.pdbx_seq_one_letter_code
_entity_poly.pdbx_strand_id
1 'polypeptide(L)'
;RVKADFFALNFGAPDLTLRQGQAESFAGCYVSEAVRIRTVEVPNPEYDPPEDEEELEDYDVPKTIEVEQEYMVTVPEKDMAVVYARLHALLGAEFPEQWQANAAEIFYLAEYGADAVGGMSDGLIAGLVQDDSPEYIGGAFVSPFAGGWKNRVTSEMGGRYSPITGKWEGHRGLDMAAPKGTEIRAAANGTVLLARYGHASYGNYVVVGHGGGVTTLYAHCSALNVAVGQAVSAGDVIAFVGSTGDSTGDHLHLEVNDNGTLKNPREYLP
;
A
#
# COMPACT_ATOMS: atom_id res chain seq x y z
N ARG A 1 15.64 -16.38 5.02
CA ARG A 1 15.87 -15.68 6.29
C ARG A 1 15.09 -14.36 6.32
N VAL A 2 15.30 -13.45 5.37
CA VAL A 2 14.55 -12.17 5.27
C VAL A 2 13.04 -12.38 5.24
N LYS A 3 12.53 -13.38 4.49
CA LYS A 3 11.09 -13.70 4.41
C LYS A 3 10.53 -14.24 5.73
N ALA A 4 11.30 -15.08 6.43
CA ALA A 4 10.88 -15.63 7.73
C ALA A 4 10.96 -14.60 8.85
N ASP A 5 11.99 -13.76 8.86
CA ASP A 5 12.16 -12.66 9.83
C ASP A 5 11.07 -11.60 9.63
N PHE A 6 10.70 -11.32 8.37
CA PHE A 6 9.62 -10.41 8.02
C PHE A 6 8.25 -10.93 8.47
N PHE A 7 7.97 -12.22 8.28
CA PHE A 7 6.76 -12.87 8.74
C PHE A 7 6.65 -12.83 10.27
N ALA A 8 7.71 -13.18 11.00
CA ALA A 8 7.74 -13.16 12.46
C ALA A 8 7.51 -11.74 13.02
N LEU A 9 8.08 -10.72 12.39
CA LEU A 9 7.93 -9.31 12.79
C LEU A 9 6.50 -8.77 12.57
N ASN A 10 5.83 -9.19 11.49
CA ASN A 10 4.55 -8.60 11.09
C ASN A 10 3.33 -9.37 11.61
N PHE A 11 3.43 -10.67 11.87
CA PHE A 11 2.30 -11.46 12.36
C PHE A 11 2.32 -11.68 13.88
N GLY A 12 3.36 -11.24 14.59
CA GLY A 12 3.39 -11.15 16.06
C GLY A 12 3.12 -12.48 16.82
N ALA A 13 3.17 -13.61 16.12
CA ALA A 13 2.93 -14.91 16.73
C ALA A 13 4.27 -15.56 17.05
N PRO A 14 4.70 -15.59 18.32
CA PRO A 14 5.98 -16.20 18.73
C PRO A 14 6.01 -17.71 18.44
N ASP A 15 4.89 -18.35 18.20
CA ASP A 15 4.77 -19.80 18.01
C ASP A 15 4.65 -20.24 16.55
N LEU A 16 4.55 -19.32 15.58
CA LEU A 16 4.60 -19.65 14.16
C LEU A 16 6.06 -19.81 13.70
N THR A 17 6.72 -20.87 14.13
CA THR A 17 7.93 -21.37 13.51
C THR A 17 7.58 -21.91 12.11
N LEU A 18 7.53 -21.02 11.13
CA LEU A 18 7.43 -21.43 9.74
C LEU A 18 8.66 -22.27 9.38
N ARG A 19 8.45 -23.53 9.08
CA ARG A 19 9.46 -24.35 8.42
C ARG A 19 9.78 -23.70 7.06
N GLN A 20 11.01 -23.86 6.57
CA GLN A 20 11.50 -23.22 5.35
C GLN A 20 10.53 -23.39 4.14
N GLY A 21 9.90 -24.57 3.97
CA GLY A 21 8.91 -24.80 2.92
C GLY A 21 7.59 -24.06 3.08
N GLN A 22 7.21 -23.69 4.31
CA GLN A 22 6.01 -22.87 4.56
C GLN A 22 6.25 -21.40 4.22
N ALA A 23 7.47 -20.87 4.41
CA ALA A 23 7.82 -19.52 4.02
C ALA A 23 7.75 -19.30 2.51
N GLU A 24 8.12 -20.30 1.71
CA GLU A 24 7.99 -20.26 0.24
C GLU A 24 6.51 -20.32 -0.19
N SER A 25 5.73 -21.23 0.41
CA SER A 25 4.29 -21.33 0.15
C SER A 25 3.56 -20.06 0.55
N PHE A 26 3.96 -19.44 1.66
CA PHE A 26 3.43 -18.16 2.10
C PHE A 26 3.74 -17.04 1.10
N ALA A 27 4.99 -16.92 0.65
CA ALA A 27 5.36 -15.95 -0.38
C ALA A 27 4.60 -16.19 -1.70
N GLY A 28 4.28 -17.45 -2.03
CA GLY A 28 3.46 -17.82 -3.18
C GLY A 28 2.03 -17.30 -3.14
N CYS A 29 1.50 -16.95 -1.94
CA CYS A 29 0.16 -16.35 -1.84
C CYS A 29 0.09 -14.95 -2.47
N TYR A 30 1.21 -14.23 -2.55
CA TYR A 30 1.30 -12.85 -3.00
C TYR A 30 1.75 -12.68 -4.45
N VAL A 31 1.89 -13.75 -5.19
CA VAL A 31 2.35 -13.71 -6.58
C VAL A 31 1.44 -14.56 -7.47
N SER A 32 1.34 -14.16 -8.72
CA SER A 32 0.65 -14.89 -9.78
C SER A 32 1.56 -15.06 -10.98
N GLU A 33 1.21 -15.98 -11.88
CA GLU A 33 1.89 -16.16 -13.14
C GLU A 33 1.22 -15.30 -14.21
N ALA A 34 2.02 -14.61 -15.01
CA ALA A 34 1.55 -13.82 -16.14
C ALA A 34 2.36 -14.16 -17.39
N VAL A 35 1.72 -14.09 -18.53
CA VAL A 35 2.38 -14.21 -19.84
C VAL A 35 2.87 -12.81 -20.24
N ARG A 36 4.13 -12.72 -20.62
CA ARG A 36 4.70 -11.54 -21.26
C ARG A 36 5.27 -11.87 -22.62
N ILE A 37 5.29 -10.86 -23.48
CA ILE A 37 5.86 -10.96 -24.83
C ILE A 37 7.19 -10.21 -24.82
N ARG A 38 8.20 -10.79 -25.41
CA ARG A 38 9.47 -10.15 -25.70
C ARG A 38 9.84 -10.35 -27.14
N THR A 39 10.47 -9.37 -27.75
CA THR A 39 11.10 -9.50 -29.05
C THR A 39 12.46 -10.18 -28.88
N VAL A 40 12.71 -11.22 -29.64
CA VAL A 40 14.01 -11.92 -29.69
C VAL A 40 14.48 -12.03 -31.12
N GLU A 41 15.76 -11.82 -31.33
CA GLU A 41 16.40 -12.10 -32.62
C GLU A 41 16.63 -13.61 -32.75
N VAL A 42 16.14 -14.19 -33.83
CA VAL A 42 16.39 -15.59 -34.20
C VAL A 42 17.00 -15.67 -35.58
N PRO A 43 17.76 -16.75 -35.88
CA PRO A 43 18.23 -16.98 -37.23
C PRO A 43 17.09 -16.95 -38.23
N ASN A 44 17.21 -16.19 -39.30
CA ASN A 44 16.22 -16.16 -40.35
C ASN A 44 16.28 -17.46 -41.16
N PRO A 45 15.21 -18.28 -41.21
CA PRO A 45 15.19 -19.52 -41.96
C PRO A 45 15.25 -19.31 -43.49
N GLU A 46 14.97 -18.08 -43.95
CA GLU A 46 15.07 -17.73 -45.37
C GLU A 46 16.44 -17.18 -45.77
N TYR A 47 17.38 -17.06 -44.77
CA TYR A 47 18.72 -16.60 -45.03
C TYR A 47 19.57 -17.72 -45.65
N ASP A 48 19.71 -17.69 -46.96
CA ASP A 48 20.54 -18.60 -47.75
C ASP A 48 21.42 -17.78 -48.72
N PRO A 49 22.53 -17.21 -48.19
CA PRO A 49 23.35 -16.30 -48.95
C PRO A 49 24.06 -17.04 -50.11
N PRO A 50 24.19 -16.38 -51.30
CA PRO A 50 24.92 -16.93 -52.42
C PRO A 50 26.41 -17.16 -52.08
N GLU A 51 27.01 -18.17 -52.73
CA GLU A 51 28.44 -18.44 -52.57
C GLU A 51 29.35 -17.45 -53.32
N ASP A 52 28.80 -16.67 -54.25
CA ASP A 52 29.50 -15.70 -55.05
C ASP A 52 29.53 -14.33 -54.37
N GLU A 53 30.74 -13.74 -54.22
CA GLU A 53 30.91 -12.44 -53.54
C GLU A 53 30.24 -11.27 -54.29
N GLU A 54 30.10 -11.35 -55.64
CA GLU A 54 29.46 -10.31 -56.43
C GLU A 54 27.94 -10.31 -56.24
N GLU A 55 27.31 -11.47 -56.03
CA GLU A 55 25.86 -11.62 -55.76
C GLU A 55 25.52 -11.28 -54.30
N LEU A 56 26.51 -11.31 -53.38
CA LEU A 56 26.33 -11.02 -51.98
C LEU A 56 26.03 -9.53 -51.69
N GLU A 57 26.55 -8.63 -52.58
CA GLU A 57 26.32 -7.18 -52.45
C GLU A 57 24.84 -6.78 -52.66
N ASP A 58 24.10 -7.55 -53.45
CA ASP A 58 22.66 -7.32 -53.71
C ASP A 58 21.73 -8.19 -52.85
N TYR A 59 22.28 -9.02 -51.95
CA TYR A 59 21.52 -9.95 -51.12
C TYR A 59 20.91 -9.24 -49.90
N ASP A 60 19.59 -8.92 -49.95
CA ASP A 60 18.86 -8.09 -48.96
C ASP A 60 18.08 -8.94 -47.90
N VAL A 61 18.37 -10.23 -47.83
CA VAL A 61 17.71 -11.07 -46.81
C VAL A 61 18.50 -10.99 -45.51
N PRO A 62 17.89 -10.48 -44.41
CA PRO A 62 18.60 -10.32 -43.15
C PRO A 62 18.95 -11.68 -42.53
N LYS A 63 20.14 -11.76 -41.91
CA LYS A 63 20.65 -12.96 -41.26
C LYS A 63 19.81 -13.39 -40.07
N THR A 64 19.21 -12.43 -39.39
CA THR A 64 18.33 -12.63 -38.25
C THR A 64 17.01 -11.90 -38.49
N ILE A 65 15.95 -12.41 -37.92
CA ILE A 65 14.63 -11.76 -37.87
C ILE A 65 14.20 -11.60 -36.41
N GLU A 66 13.44 -10.56 -36.15
CA GLU A 66 12.79 -10.37 -34.85
C GLU A 66 11.49 -11.17 -34.81
N VAL A 67 11.32 -11.97 -33.77
CA VAL A 67 10.07 -12.69 -33.49
C VAL A 67 9.59 -12.39 -32.07
N GLU A 68 8.30 -12.33 -31.92
CA GLU A 68 7.68 -12.24 -30.60
C GLU A 68 7.66 -13.62 -29.94
N GLN A 69 8.17 -13.69 -28.72
CA GLN A 69 8.19 -14.89 -27.89
C GLN A 69 7.41 -14.66 -26.61
N GLU A 70 6.41 -15.47 -26.36
CA GLU A 70 5.73 -15.53 -25.07
C GLU A 70 6.59 -16.23 -24.03
N TYR A 71 6.60 -15.69 -22.80
CA TYR A 71 7.25 -16.31 -21.68
C TYR A 71 6.49 -16.04 -20.39
N MET A 72 6.55 -16.99 -19.45
CA MET A 72 5.93 -16.89 -18.15
C MET A 72 6.81 -16.08 -17.20
N VAL A 73 6.21 -15.17 -16.45
CA VAL A 73 6.85 -14.42 -15.38
C VAL A 73 5.99 -14.50 -14.12
N THR A 74 6.65 -14.53 -12.98
CA THR A 74 5.99 -14.34 -11.69
C THR A 74 5.83 -12.84 -11.46
N VAL A 75 4.61 -12.41 -11.24
CA VAL A 75 4.24 -11.01 -10.97
C VAL A 75 3.58 -10.90 -9.62
N PRO A 76 3.60 -9.72 -8.95
CA PRO A 76 2.78 -9.49 -7.78
C PRO A 76 1.30 -9.75 -8.08
N GLU A 77 0.62 -10.41 -7.13
CA GLU A 77 -0.85 -10.56 -7.20
C GLU A 77 -1.49 -9.20 -6.99
N LYS A 78 -2.47 -8.84 -7.81
CA LYS A 78 -3.14 -7.54 -7.76
C LYS A 78 -4.48 -7.58 -7.03
N ASP A 79 -5.00 -8.77 -6.77
CA ASP A 79 -6.26 -8.96 -6.08
C ASP A 79 -6.04 -9.47 -4.65
N MET A 80 -6.29 -8.60 -3.68
CA MET A 80 -6.21 -8.96 -2.26
C MET A 80 -7.16 -10.07 -1.85
N ALA A 81 -8.33 -10.22 -2.50
CA ALA A 81 -9.24 -11.30 -2.21
C ALA A 81 -8.63 -12.67 -2.56
N VAL A 82 -7.85 -12.71 -3.65
CA VAL A 82 -7.07 -13.90 -4.04
C VAL A 82 -5.98 -14.20 -3.01
N VAL A 83 -5.25 -13.18 -2.55
CA VAL A 83 -4.23 -13.32 -1.49
C VAL A 83 -4.86 -13.87 -0.22
N TYR A 84 -5.97 -13.30 0.24
CA TYR A 84 -6.67 -13.76 1.43
C TYR A 84 -7.16 -15.22 1.30
N ALA A 85 -7.74 -15.58 0.16
CA ALA A 85 -8.19 -16.95 -0.09
C ALA A 85 -7.03 -17.95 -0.02
N ARG A 86 -5.87 -17.61 -0.59
CA ARG A 86 -4.67 -18.43 -0.54
C ARG A 86 -4.08 -18.54 0.87
N LEU A 87 -4.04 -17.42 1.62
CA LEU A 87 -3.60 -17.40 3.01
C LEU A 87 -4.53 -18.23 3.91
N HIS A 88 -5.84 -18.11 3.71
CA HIS A 88 -6.83 -18.92 4.41
C HIS A 88 -6.61 -20.43 4.16
N ALA A 89 -6.37 -20.80 2.90
CA ALA A 89 -6.08 -22.19 2.53
C ALA A 89 -4.77 -22.70 3.15
N LEU A 90 -3.76 -21.83 3.25
CA LEU A 90 -2.44 -22.19 3.80
C LEU A 90 -2.43 -22.28 5.32
N LEU A 91 -3.12 -21.36 6.01
CA LEU A 91 -3.05 -21.18 7.47
C LEU A 91 -4.23 -21.86 8.21
N GLY A 92 -5.25 -22.30 7.49
CA GLY A 92 -6.44 -22.90 8.05
C GLY A 92 -7.55 -21.90 8.38
N ALA A 93 -8.62 -22.36 9.05
CA ALA A 93 -9.87 -21.61 9.22
C ALA A 93 -9.77 -20.37 10.12
N GLU A 94 -8.68 -20.18 10.84
CA GLU A 94 -8.49 -19.05 11.74
C GLU A 94 -7.48 -18.06 11.18
N PHE A 95 -7.97 -17.14 10.35
CA PHE A 95 -7.20 -15.99 9.89
C PHE A 95 -7.77 -14.74 10.58
N PRO A 96 -7.22 -14.34 11.74
CA PRO A 96 -7.74 -13.22 12.53
C PRO A 96 -7.77 -11.93 11.72
N GLU A 97 -8.77 -11.10 11.97
CA GLU A 97 -8.96 -9.81 11.28
C GLU A 97 -7.71 -8.90 11.32
N GLN A 98 -7.02 -8.91 12.47
CA GLN A 98 -5.74 -8.20 12.62
C GLN A 98 -4.64 -8.70 11.68
N TRP A 99 -4.69 -9.96 11.24
CA TRP A 99 -3.72 -10.52 10.30
C TRP A 99 -4.05 -10.15 8.85
N GLN A 100 -5.30 -9.84 8.55
CA GLN A 100 -5.68 -9.33 7.23
C GLN A 100 -4.99 -8.00 6.93
N ALA A 101 -4.90 -7.10 7.92
CA ALA A 101 -4.19 -5.84 7.80
C ALA A 101 -2.68 -6.06 7.52
N ASN A 102 -2.05 -7.00 8.23
CA ASN A 102 -0.64 -7.34 8.00
C ASN A 102 -0.41 -8.01 6.64
N ALA A 103 -1.38 -8.83 6.19
CA ALA A 103 -1.33 -9.45 4.87
C ALA A 103 -1.42 -8.40 3.75
N ALA A 104 -2.28 -7.40 3.90
CA ALA A 104 -2.37 -6.28 2.96
C ALA A 104 -1.05 -5.52 2.87
N GLU A 105 -0.38 -5.24 3.99
CA GLU A 105 0.92 -4.59 3.99
C GLU A 105 1.96 -5.40 3.21
N ILE A 106 2.06 -6.71 3.45
CA ILE A 106 2.97 -7.59 2.71
C ILE A 106 2.64 -7.57 1.20
N PHE A 107 1.36 -7.52 0.85
CA PHE A 107 0.91 -7.40 -0.52
C PHE A 107 1.46 -6.13 -1.18
N TYR A 108 1.25 -4.97 -0.55
CA TYR A 108 1.77 -3.71 -1.08
C TYR A 108 3.30 -3.67 -1.12
N LEU A 109 3.97 -4.31 -0.18
CA LEU A 109 5.42 -4.49 -0.20
C LEU A 109 5.91 -5.33 -1.37
N ALA A 110 5.19 -6.39 -1.71
CA ALA A 110 5.52 -7.24 -2.85
C ALA A 110 5.33 -6.50 -4.18
N GLU A 111 4.32 -5.63 -4.26
CA GLU A 111 4.00 -4.86 -5.46
C GLU A 111 4.97 -3.69 -5.69
N TYR A 112 5.35 -2.98 -4.62
CA TYR A 112 6.15 -1.74 -4.73
C TYR A 112 7.61 -1.88 -4.28
N GLY A 113 8.03 -3.05 -3.78
CA GLY A 113 9.43 -3.42 -3.50
C GLY A 113 9.87 -3.26 -2.05
N ALA A 114 10.91 -4.03 -1.69
CA ALA A 114 11.43 -4.12 -0.32
C ALA A 114 12.20 -2.86 0.15
N ASP A 115 12.70 -2.05 -0.77
CA ASP A 115 13.32 -0.76 -0.46
C ASP A 115 12.31 0.24 0.10
N ALA A 116 11.05 0.00 -0.17
CA ALA A 116 9.92 0.72 0.37
C ALA A 116 9.68 0.47 1.88
N VAL A 117 10.34 -0.51 2.53
CA VAL A 117 10.05 -0.96 3.90
C VAL A 117 11.24 -0.89 4.84
N GLY A 118 12.44 -1.00 4.34
CA GLY A 118 13.65 -1.04 5.14
C GLY A 118 14.16 0.35 5.55
N GLY A 119 13.49 1.01 6.46
CA GLY A 119 13.84 2.36 6.93
C GLY A 119 12.89 3.42 6.41
N MET A 120 11.70 3.02 6.04
CA MET A 120 10.65 3.92 5.59
C MET A 120 10.32 4.94 6.65
N SER A 121 10.62 6.18 6.34
CA SER A 121 9.95 7.31 6.94
C SER A 121 8.45 7.20 6.57
N ASP A 122 7.58 7.56 7.51
CA ASP A 122 6.12 7.56 7.43
C ASP A 122 5.52 8.09 6.10
N GLY A 123 6.35 8.77 5.32
CA GLY A 123 6.02 9.35 4.05
C GLY A 123 5.85 8.41 2.88
N LEU A 124 6.43 7.28 2.97
CA LEU A 124 6.41 6.35 1.85
C LEU A 124 5.12 5.51 1.86
N ILE A 125 4.56 5.19 3.04
CA ILE A 125 3.30 4.43 3.14
C ILE A 125 2.15 5.21 2.50
N ALA A 126 2.01 6.49 2.81
CA ALA A 126 0.97 7.33 2.20
C ALA A 126 1.18 7.57 0.69
N GLY A 127 2.43 7.52 0.21
CA GLY A 127 2.75 7.64 -1.22
C GLY A 127 2.70 6.33 -2.01
N LEU A 128 2.78 5.18 -1.33
CA LEU A 128 2.77 3.86 -1.96
C LEU A 128 1.38 3.26 -2.07
N VAL A 129 0.47 3.65 -1.17
CA VAL A 129 -0.93 3.25 -1.28
C VAL A 129 -1.61 4.18 -2.27
N GLN A 130 -1.39 3.92 -3.56
CA GLN A 130 -2.12 4.60 -4.63
C GLN A 130 -3.44 3.88 -4.84
N ASP A 131 -4.52 4.65 -4.91
CA ASP A 131 -5.79 4.18 -5.40
C ASP A 131 -5.73 4.23 -6.94
N ASP A 132 -5.49 3.10 -7.59
CA ASP A 132 -5.44 2.97 -9.05
C ASP A 132 -6.83 3.08 -9.71
N SER A 133 -7.88 3.33 -8.94
CA SER A 133 -9.21 3.60 -9.49
C SER A 133 -9.14 4.86 -10.37
N PRO A 134 -9.51 4.78 -11.66
CA PRO A 134 -9.26 5.87 -12.62
C PRO A 134 -10.09 7.12 -12.36
N GLU A 135 -11.20 6.99 -11.64
CA GLU A 135 -12.12 8.07 -11.35
C GLU A 135 -12.21 8.36 -9.85
N TYR A 136 -12.19 9.65 -9.51
CA TYR A 136 -12.48 10.09 -8.14
C TYR A 136 -13.94 9.81 -7.78
N ILE A 137 -14.17 8.99 -6.76
CA ILE A 137 -15.49 8.60 -6.26
C ILE A 137 -15.82 9.19 -4.90
N GLY A 138 -14.88 9.93 -4.29
CA GLY A 138 -14.96 10.41 -2.90
C GLY A 138 -16.11 11.39 -2.64
N GLY A 139 -16.56 12.11 -3.64
CA GLY A 139 -17.54 13.17 -3.46
C GLY A 139 -16.97 14.36 -2.68
N ALA A 140 -17.82 15.14 -2.01
CA ALA A 140 -17.36 16.22 -1.17
C ALA A 140 -16.78 15.70 0.15
N PHE A 141 -15.63 16.23 0.57
CA PHE A 141 -15.06 15.93 1.87
C PHE A 141 -15.97 16.42 3.01
N VAL A 142 -16.03 15.64 4.07
CA VAL A 142 -16.74 15.97 5.31
C VAL A 142 -15.77 16.00 6.49
N SER A 143 -16.21 16.57 7.62
CA SER A 143 -15.41 16.54 8.85
C SER A 143 -15.18 15.11 9.34
N PRO A 144 -13.96 14.74 9.76
CA PRO A 144 -13.68 13.45 10.38
C PRO A 144 -14.28 13.32 11.79
N PHE A 145 -14.93 14.35 12.30
CA PHE A 145 -15.62 14.36 13.59
C PHE A 145 -17.04 14.87 13.47
N ALA A 146 -17.98 14.25 14.17
CA ALA A 146 -19.39 14.64 14.17
C ALA A 146 -19.65 16.11 14.62
N GLY A 147 -18.81 16.65 15.50
CA GLY A 147 -18.92 18.03 16.01
C GLY A 147 -18.04 19.05 15.29
N GLY A 148 -17.49 18.70 14.11
CA GLY A 148 -16.55 19.53 13.37
C GLY A 148 -15.11 19.39 13.84
N TRP A 149 -14.18 19.91 13.07
CA TRP A 149 -12.74 19.69 13.24
C TRP A 149 -11.94 20.96 13.57
N LYS A 150 -12.40 22.15 13.13
CA LYS A 150 -11.62 23.39 13.15
C LYS A 150 -11.10 23.78 14.54
N ASN A 151 -11.93 23.59 15.56
CA ASN A 151 -11.58 23.93 16.96
C ASN A 151 -10.74 22.84 17.66
N ARG A 152 -10.41 21.76 16.96
CA ARG A 152 -9.63 20.63 17.49
C ARG A 152 -8.16 20.65 17.07
N VAL A 153 -7.80 21.50 16.12
CA VAL A 153 -6.45 21.53 15.55
C VAL A 153 -5.42 21.92 16.60
N THR A 154 -4.44 21.04 16.78
CA THR A 154 -3.30 21.21 17.70
C THR A 154 -1.98 21.35 16.98
N SER A 155 -1.86 20.82 15.76
CA SER A 155 -0.66 20.99 14.95
C SER A 155 -1.01 21.01 13.46
N GLU A 156 -0.45 21.97 12.77
CA GLU A 156 -0.61 22.14 11.31
C GLU A 156 0.39 21.29 10.53
N MET A 157 0.05 20.97 9.28
CA MET A 157 0.99 20.42 8.31
C MET A 157 2.12 21.42 8.04
N GLY A 158 3.36 20.95 7.95
CA GLY A 158 4.53 21.75 7.62
C GLY A 158 5.66 21.65 8.63
N GLY A 159 6.61 22.60 8.58
CA GLY A 159 7.77 22.59 9.46
C GLY A 159 7.40 22.92 10.91
N ARG A 160 7.84 22.05 11.86
CA ARG A 160 7.66 22.28 13.30
C ARG A 160 8.84 21.72 14.10
N TYR A 161 8.94 22.09 15.38
CA TYR A 161 9.76 21.33 16.32
C TYR A 161 8.96 20.13 16.83
N SER A 162 9.54 18.95 16.69
CA SER A 162 8.92 17.70 17.15
C SER A 162 8.61 17.75 18.65
N PRO A 163 7.39 17.46 19.08
CA PRO A 163 7.05 17.41 20.50
C PRO A 163 7.67 16.19 21.20
N ILE A 164 8.19 15.20 20.44
CA ILE A 164 8.80 13.98 20.92
C ILE A 164 10.31 14.14 21.03
N THR A 165 10.96 14.60 19.97
CA THR A 165 12.43 14.64 19.86
C THR A 165 13.03 16.02 20.10
N GLY A 166 12.23 17.10 20.06
CA GLY A 166 12.66 18.48 20.11
C GLY A 166 13.43 18.96 18.87
N LYS A 167 13.55 18.14 17.84
CA LYS A 167 14.25 18.46 16.60
C LYS A 167 13.29 19.08 15.59
N TRP A 168 13.84 19.87 14.67
CA TRP A 168 13.08 20.37 13.54
C TRP A 168 12.70 19.23 12.60
N GLU A 169 11.41 19.11 12.25
CA GLU A 169 10.85 18.10 11.38
C GLU A 169 9.74 18.64 10.47
N GLY A 170 9.44 17.94 9.39
CA GLY A 170 8.26 18.17 8.57
C GLY A 170 7.07 17.39 9.10
N HIS A 171 6.03 18.07 9.60
CA HIS A 171 4.75 17.45 9.95
C HIS A 171 3.93 17.20 8.69
N ARG A 172 3.52 15.95 8.49
CA ARG A 172 2.97 15.46 7.22
C ARG A 172 1.48 15.66 7.07
N GLY A 173 0.76 15.92 8.16
CA GLY A 173 -0.68 16.00 8.20
C GLY A 173 -1.20 17.07 9.15
N LEU A 174 -2.45 16.93 9.54
CA LEU A 174 -3.15 17.79 10.46
C LEU A 174 -3.48 17.03 11.73
N ASP A 175 -3.00 17.51 12.89
CA ASP A 175 -3.32 16.92 14.19
C ASP A 175 -4.52 17.59 14.81
N MET A 176 -5.49 16.78 15.25
CA MET A 176 -6.75 17.24 15.84
C MET A 176 -7.01 16.51 17.16
N ALA A 177 -6.94 17.25 18.28
CA ALA A 177 -7.18 16.67 19.61
C ALA A 177 -8.65 16.31 19.83
N ALA A 178 -8.85 15.13 20.39
CA ALA A 178 -10.14 14.66 20.87
C ALA A 178 -9.93 13.59 21.95
N PRO A 179 -10.85 13.42 22.90
CA PRO A 179 -10.73 12.36 23.90
C PRO A 179 -10.60 10.97 23.28
N LYS A 180 -9.81 10.08 23.91
CA LYS A 180 -9.68 8.69 23.50
C LYS A 180 -11.06 8.04 23.35
N GLY A 181 -11.24 7.28 22.26
CA GLY A 181 -12.50 6.63 21.94
C GLY A 181 -13.52 7.52 21.20
N THR A 182 -13.17 8.80 20.92
CA THR A 182 -13.99 9.62 20.02
C THR A 182 -14.01 9.00 18.62
N GLU A 183 -15.19 8.91 18.01
CA GLU A 183 -15.35 8.38 16.65
C GLU A 183 -14.56 9.19 15.62
N ILE A 184 -13.78 8.50 14.82
CA ILE A 184 -13.14 9.02 13.61
C ILE A 184 -13.95 8.52 12.43
N ARG A 185 -14.33 9.44 11.54
CA ARG A 185 -15.18 9.20 10.39
C ARG A 185 -14.43 9.37 9.09
N ALA A 186 -14.77 8.56 8.08
CA ALA A 186 -14.24 8.70 6.73
C ALA A 186 -14.54 10.11 6.21
N ALA A 187 -13.52 10.82 5.76
CA ALA A 187 -13.66 12.17 5.24
C ALA A 187 -14.33 12.24 3.87
N ALA A 188 -14.33 11.15 3.11
CA ALA A 188 -14.98 11.01 1.80
C ALA A 188 -15.38 9.56 1.55
N ASN A 189 -16.22 9.30 0.52
CA ASN A 189 -16.53 7.94 0.10
C ASN A 189 -15.26 7.25 -0.40
N GLY A 190 -15.18 5.92 -0.25
CA GLY A 190 -14.02 5.19 -0.77
C GLY A 190 -13.98 3.73 -0.35
N THR A 191 -12.80 3.15 -0.54
CA THR A 191 -12.49 1.78 -0.13
C THR A 191 -11.31 1.78 0.83
N VAL A 192 -11.39 1.00 1.89
CA VAL A 192 -10.29 0.85 2.85
C VAL A 192 -9.15 0.09 2.18
N LEU A 193 -8.03 0.76 2.00
CA LEU A 193 -6.82 0.20 1.40
C LEU A 193 -5.92 -0.44 2.45
N LEU A 194 -5.84 0.17 3.65
CA LEU A 194 -5.10 -0.36 4.80
C LEU A 194 -5.90 -0.17 6.08
N ALA A 195 -5.81 -1.16 6.98
CA ALA A 195 -6.29 -1.09 8.36
C ALA A 195 -5.27 -1.84 9.22
N ARG A 196 -4.37 -1.13 9.90
CA ARG A 196 -3.19 -1.73 10.54
C ARG A 196 -3.05 -1.36 12.00
N TYR A 197 -2.53 -2.32 12.78
CA TYR A 197 -2.17 -2.14 14.19
C TYR A 197 -0.65 -2.15 14.39
N GLY A 198 -0.18 -1.30 15.33
CA GLY A 198 1.17 -1.38 15.88
C GLY A 198 2.29 -0.84 15.00
N HIS A 199 2.02 0.06 14.05
CA HIS A 199 3.07 0.78 13.33
C HIS A 199 3.87 1.68 14.29
N ALA A 200 5.19 1.75 14.13
CA ALA A 200 6.07 2.45 15.08
C ALA A 200 5.68 3.93 15.23
N SER A 201 5.49 4.64 14.12
CA SER A 201 5.13 6.05 14.13
C SER A 201 3.61 6.25 14.13
N TYR A 202 2.87 5.78 13.12
CA TYR A 202 1.42 5.98 13.02
C TYR A 202 0.59 5.22 14.08
N GLY A 203 1.17 4.25 14.78
CA GLY A 203 0.44 3.39 15.70
C GLY A 203 -0.59 2.52 14.97
N ASN A 204 -1.84 2.57 15.41
CA ASN A 204 -2.95 1.96 14.68
C ASN A 204 -3.51 2.98 13.69
N TYR A 205 -3.68 2.59 12.43
CA TYR A 205 -4.11 3.53 11.39
C TYR A 205 -4.94 2.88 10.29
N VAL A 206 -5.71 3.71 9.60
CA VAL A 206 -6.51 3.37 8.42
C VAL A 206 -6.09 4.24 7.25
N VAL A 207 -6.05 3.65 6.05
CA VAL A 207 -5.95 4.39 4.79
C VAL A 207 -7.18 4.09 3.95
N VAL A 208 -7.83 5.14 3.47
CA VAL A 208 -8.99 5.05 2.58
C VAL A 208 -8.62 5.63 1.23
N GLY A 209 -8.83 4.86 0.16
CA GLY A 209 -8.72 5.30 -1.22
C GLY A 209 -10.05 5.86 -1.72
N HIS A 210 -9.98 7.00 -2.39
CA HIS A 210 -11.16 7.74 -2.88
C HIS A 210 -11.29 7.74 -4.40
N GLY A 211 -10.43 6.97 -5.11
CA GLY A 211 -10.28 7.02 -6.55
C GLY A 211 -9.51 8.24 -7.04
N GLY A 212 -9.11 8.21 -8.33
CA GLY A 212 -8.37 9.30 -8.95
C GLY A 212 -7.02 9.61 -8.31
N GLY A 213 -6.40 8.62 -7.63
CA GLY A 213 -5.12 8.78 -6.93
C GLY A 213 -5.21 9.52 -5.59
N VAL A 214 -6.42 9.77 -5.06
CA VAL A 214 -6.63 10.47 -3.79
C VAL A 214 -6.80 9.47 -2.65
N THR A 215 -6.01 9.62 -1.59
CA THR A 215 -6.13 8.82 -0.36
C THR A 215 -6.14 9.70 0.89
N THR A 216 -6.73 9.17 1.97
CA THR A 216 -6.64 9.75 3.31
C THR A 216 -6.11 8.72 4.30
N LEU A 217 -5.25 9.16 5.23
CA LEU A 217 -4.68 8.35 6.31
C LEU A 217 -5.12 8.91 7.66
N TYR A 218 -5.57 8.01 8.54
CA TYR A 218 -6.08 8.31 9.88
C TYR A 218 -5.25 7.54 10.90
N ALA A 219 -4.37 8.21 11.66
CA ALA A 219 -3.42 7.57 12.56
C ALA A 219 -3.68 7.81 14.05
N HIS A 220 -2.84 7.16 14.87
CA HIS A 220 -2.84 7.14 16.34
C HIS A 220 -4.10 6.57 16.97
N CYS A 221 -4.86 5.76 16.21
CA CYS A 221 -6.15 5.21 16.64
C CYS A 221 -6.01 4.28 17.86
N SER A 222 -7.01 4.30 18.75
CA SER A 222 -7.11 3.31 19.84
C SER A 222 -7.68 1.98 19.36
N ALA A 223 -8.59 2.03 18.38
CA ALA A 223 -9.18 0.88 17.73
C ALA A 223 -9.59 1.22 16.29
N LEU A 224 -9.65 0.22 15.44
CA LEU A 224 -10.13 0.31 14.06
C LEU A 224 -11.52 -0.36 13.97
N ASN A 225 -12.39 0.19 13.13
CA ASN A 225 -13.79 -0.27 12.97
C ASN A 225 -14.07 -0.72 11.53
N VAL A 226 -13.04 -0.92 10.74
CA VAL A 226 -13.14 -1.32 9.33
C VAL A 226 -12.08 -2.36 8.98
N ALA A 227 -12.33 -3.10 7.89
CA ALA A 227 -11.40 -4.06 7.32
C ALA A 227 -10.93 -3.61 5.93
N VAL A 228 -9.77 -4.09 5.50
CA VAL A 228 -9.24 -3.85 4.14
C VAL A 228 -10.23 -4.38 3.11
N GLY A 229 -10.43 -3.62 2.03
CA GLY A 229 -11.41 -3.90 0.99
C GLY A 229 -12.84 -3.45 1.30
N GLN A 230 -13.11 -2.99 2.52
CA GLN A 230 -14.44 -2.49 2.89
C GLN A 230 -14.75 -1.16 2.20
N ALA A 231 -15.90 -1.07 1.54
CA ALA A 231 -16.42 0.19 1.04
C ALA A 231 -16.95 1.03 2.22
N VAL A 232 -16.63 2.32 2.22
CA VAL A 232 -17.08 3.29 3.22
C VAL A 232 -17.68 4.51 2.56
N SER A 233 -18.70 5.07 3.21
CA SER A 233 -19.30 6.36 2.82
C SER A 233 -18.72 7.50 3.67
N ALA A 234 -18.70 8.69 3.11
CA ALA A 234 -18.36 9.90 3.86
C ALA A 234 -19.19 10.01 5.16
N GLY A 235 -18.52 10.10 6.31
CA GLY A 235 -19.17 10.14 7.62
C GLY A 235 -19.31 8.78 8.31
N ASP A 236 -19.02 7.66 7.68
CA ASP A 236 -18.97 6.34 8.33
C ASP A 236 -17.87 6.30 9.40
N VAL A 237 -18.15 5.63 10.53
CA VAL A 237 -17.17 5.46 11.61
C VAL A 237 -16.15 4.39 11.19
N ILE A 238 -14.89 4.80 11.02
CA ILE A 238 -13.79 3.92 10.55
C ILE A 238 -12.79 3.57 11.65
N ALA A 239 -12.67 4.40 12.68
CA ALA A 239 -11.73 4.20 13.79
C ALA A 239 -12.15 5.01 15.02
N PHE A 240 -11.34 4.93 16.08
CA PHE A 240 -11.52 5.69 17.31
C PHE A 240 -10.23 6.37 17.73
N VAL A 241 -10.31 7.62 18.18
CA VAL A 241 -9.17 8.41 18.65
C VAL A 241 -8.39 7.69 19.73
N GLY A 242 -7.07 7.78 19.68
CA GLY A 242 -6.15 7.27 20.69
C GLY A 242 -4.82 8.03 20.70
N SER A 243 -3.79 7.36 21.19
CA SER A 243 -2.43 7.88 21.28
C SER A 243 -1.42 6.75 21.05
N THR A 244 -1.65 5.91 20.02
CA THR A 244 -0.76 4.80 19.67
C THR A 244 0.36 5.28 18.74
N GLY A 245 1.53 4.59 18.75
CA GLY A 245 2.69 5.02 17.98
C GLY A 245 3.38 6.25 18.55
N ASP A 246 3.98 7.07 17.68
CA ASP A 246 4.69 8.32 18.05
C ASP A 246 3.69 9.45 18.35
N SER A 247 3.07 9.42 19.51
CA SER A 247 2.05 10.36 19.94
C SER A 247 2.29 10.83 21.38
N THR A 248 2.06 12.10 21.66
CA THR A 248 2.19 12.71 22.99
C THR A 248 0.86 12.88 23.73
N GLY A 249 -0.26 12.53 23.10
CA GLY A 249 -1.59 12.67 23.69
C GLY A 249 -2.68 12.25 22.71
N ASP A 250 -3.92 12.13 23.21
CA ASP A 250 -5.04 11.66 22.40
C ASP A 250 -5.40 12.64 21.28
N HIS A 251 -5.20 12.23 20.03
CA HIS A 251 -5.52 13.01 18.83
C HIS A 251 -5.72 12.12 17.60
N LEU A 252 -6.31 12.67 16.55
CA LEU A 252 -6.27 12.14 15.20
C LEU A 252 -5.17 12.88 14.43
N HIS A 253 -4.25 12.13 13.82
CA HIS A 253 -3.37 12.61 12.77
C HIS A 253 -4.01 12.26 11.43
N LEU A 254 -4.32 13.28 10.60
CA LEU A 254 -4.94 13.15 9.29
C LEU A 254 -3.98 13.57 8.18
N GLU A 255 -3.74 12.69 7.20
CA GLU A 255 -3.04 13.04 5.97
C GLU A 255 -3.99 12.97 4.77
N VAL A 256 -3.72 13.78 3.75
CA VAL A 256 -4.32 13.68 2.41
C VAL A 256 -3.18 13.52 1.41
N ASN A 257 -3.28 12.52 0.56
CA ASN A 257 -2.35 12.31 -0.55
C ASN A 257 -3.13 12.41 -1.87
N ASP A 258 -2.58 13.12 -2.82
CA ASP A 258 -3.13 13.27 -4.17
C ASP A 258 -2.04 12.94 -5.17
N ASN A 259 -2.19 11.79 -5.85
CA ASN A 259 -1.23 11.27 -6.83
C ASN A 259 0.22 11.25 -6.31
N GLY A 260 0.44 10.67 -5.13
CA GLY A 260 1.74 10.55 -4.47
C GLY A 260 2.26 11.85 -3.82
N THR A 261 1.47 12.94 -3.88
CA THR A 261 1.84 14.22 -3.29
C THR A 261 1.02 14.50 -2.04
N LEU A 262 1.67 14.69 -0.90
CA LEU A 262 0.99 15.14 0.32
C LEU A 262 0.40 16.53 0.14
N LYS A 263 -0.85 16.68 0.52
CA LYS A 263 -1.62 17.92 0.49
C LYS A 263 -2.04 18.33 1.89
N ASN A 264 -2.21 19.62 2.08
CA ASN A 264 -2.71 20.12 3.36
C ASN A 264 -4.18 19.70 3.55
N PRO A 265 -4.52 18.91 4.59
CA PRO A 265 -5.90 18.46 4.82
C PRO A 265 -6.91 19.62 4.96
N ARG A 266 -6.45 20.80 5.38
CA ARG A 266 -7.31 22.01 5.46
C ARG A 266 -7.90 22.44 4.12
N GLU A 267 -7.25 22.11 3.01
CA GLU A 267 -7.69 22.47 1.66
C GLU A 267 -8.83 21.55 1.17
N TYR A 268 -8.98 20.39 1.80
CA TYR A 268 -9.99 19.39 1.46
C TYR A 268 -11.19 19.40 2.43
N LEU A 269 -10.94 19.64 3.70
CA LEU A 269 -11.99 19.64 4.72
C LEU A 269 -12.86 20.91 4.66
N PRO A 270 -14.20 20.81 4.90
CA PRO A 270 -15.15 21.93 4.81
C PRO A 270 -14.93 23.04 5.86
#